data_d044e281d7232e34d978697be4d04a17
#
_entry.id   d044e281d7232e34d978697be4d04a17
#
_cell.length_a   1.000
_cell.length_b   1.000
_cell.length_c   1.000
_cell.angle_alpha   90.00
_cell.angle_beta   90.00
_cell.angle_gamma   90.00
#
_symmetry.space_group_name_H-M   'P 1'
#
loop_
_entity.id
_entity.type
_entity.pdbx_description
1 polymer ?
#
loop_
_entity_poly.entity_id
_entity_poly.type
_entity_poly.pdbx_seq_one_letter_code
_entity_poly.pdbx_strand_id
1 'polypeptide(L)'
;MKVFFLMDLRCKVTVNDAVARRITTLLKEKNMTQYRLEQLSGIQHGHMQWILSGKSKTVTLSTVMMIANGFGMTILEFLDDELFLYENLEVE
;
A
#
# COMPACT_ATOMS: atom_id res chain seq x y z
N MET A 1 15.01 16.70 0.95
CA MET A 1 14.52 16.00 0.90
C MET A 1 13.72 15.78 -0.15
N LYS A 2 13.21 15.88 -0.51
CA LYS A 2 12.18 15.70 -1.43
C LYS A 2 12.49 16.16 -2.80
N VAL A 3 13.73 15.98 -3.21
CA VAL A 3 14.06 16.37 -4.57
C VAL A 3 13.18 15.62 -5.56
N PHE A 4 13.04 14.33 -5.33
CA PHE A 4 12.20 13.56 -6.23
C PHE A 4 10.75 13.94 -6.11
N PHE A 5 10.40 14.66 -5.07
CA PHE A 5 9.06 15.12 -4.88
C PHE A 5 8.58 15.98 -6.06
N LEU A 6 9.47 16.78 -6.62
CA LEU A 6 9.10 17.59 -7.77
C LEU A 6 8.71 16.74 -8.95
N MET A 7 9.33 15.58 -9.08
CA MET A 7 8.98 14.66 -10.14
C MET A 7 7.63 14.05 -9.89
N ASP A 8 7.34 13.80 -8.61
CA ASP A 8 6.08 13.18 -8.25
C ASP A 8 4.89 14.07 -8.53
N LEU A 9 5.10 15.37 -8.58
CA LEU A 9 4.01 16.27 -8.89
C LEU A 9 3.42 16.02 -10.26
N ARG A 10 4.22 15.45 -11.15
CA ARG A 10 3.74 15.14 -12.49
C ARG A 10 3.32 13.70 -12.62
N CYS A 11 3.64 12.88 -11.64
CA CYS A 11 3.36 11.46 -11.68
C CYS A 11 2.62 11.04 -10.44
N LYS A 12 1.50 11.68 -10.17
CA LYS A 12 0.68 11.31 -9.03
C LYS A 12 0.18 9.88 -9.21
N VAL A 13 0.05 9.18 -8.10
CA VAL A 13 -0.45 7.82 -8.12
C VAL A 13 -1.82 7.78 -7.44
N THR A 14 -2.62 6.81 -7.84
CA THR A 14 -3.92 6.63 -7.20
C THR A 14 -3.71 6.08 -5.80
N VAL A 15 -4.75 6.19 -4.97
CA VAL A 15 -4.69 5.64 -3.62
C VAL A 15 -4.42 4.14 -3.67
N ASN A 16 -5.08 3.44 -4.59
CA ASN A 16 -4.89 1.99 -4.72
C ASN A 16 -3.46 1.66 -5.10
N ASP A 17 -2.90 2.42 -6.03
CA ASP A 17 -1.53 2.19 -6.45
C ASP A 17 -0.55 2.49 -5.32
N ALA A 18 -0.84 3.52 -4.52
CA ALA A 18 0.00 3.84 -3.37
C ALA A 18 -0.02 2.69 -2.36
N VAL A 19 -1.19 2.10 -2.12
CA VAL A 19 -1.30 0.95 -1.22
C VAL A 19 -0.48 -0.22 -1.76
N ALA A 20 -0.59 -0.50 -3.06
CA ALA A 20 0.14 -1.60 -3.67
C ALA A 20 1.66 -1.38 -3.53
N ARG A 21 2.12 -0.16 -3.76
CA ARG A 21 3.54 0.15 -3.65
C ARG A 21 4.02 0.04 -2.21
N ARG A 22 3.20 0.50 -1.26
CA ARG A 22 3.55 0.40 0.15
C ARG A 22 3.71 -1.05 0.57
N ILE A 23 2.77 -1.91 0.14
CA ILE A 23 2.84 -3.34 0.45
C ILE A 23 4.12 -3.93 -0.12
N THR A 24 4.42 -3.63 -1.38
CA THR A 24 5.60 -4.18 -2.04
C THR A 24 6.87 -3.78 -1.30
N THR A 25 6.96 -2.51 -0.91
CA THR A 25 8.12 -2.02 -0.18
C THR A 25 8.26 -2.72 1.18
N LEU A 26 7.15 -2.87 1.90
CA LEU A 26 7.19 -3.50 3.22
C LEU A 26 7.54 -4.99 3.12
N LEU A 27 7.08 -5.67 2.09
CA LEU A 27 7.45 -7.07 1.90
C LEU A 27 8.96 -7.19 1.76
N LYS A 28 9.58 -6.28 1.01
CA LYS A 28 11.02 -6.30 0.86
C LYS A 28 11.75 -5.94 2.14
N GLU A 29 11.29 -4.88 2.79
CA GLU A 29 11.95 -4.42 4.03
C GLU A 29 11.88 -5.46 5.13
N LYS A 30 10.77 -6.17 5.22
CA LYS A 30 10.58 -7.16 6.28
C LYS A 30 10.98 -8.56 5.83
N ASN A 31 11.47 -8.69 4.60
CA ASN A 31 11.88 -9.97 4.05
C ASN A 31 10.74 -10.98 4.18
N MET A 32 9.55 -10.55 3.79
CA MET A 32 8.33 -11.35 3.90
C MET A 32 7.79 -11.67 2.52
N THR A 33 7.24 -12.86 2.34
CA THR A 33 6.62 -13.24 1.08
C THR A 33 5.17 -12.79 1.06
N GLN A 34 4.63 -12.66 -0.15
CA GLN A 34 3.22 -12.34 -0.31
C GLN A 34 2.35 -13.40 0.37
N TYR A 35 2.72 -14.67 0.21
CA TYR A 35 1.96 -15.77 0.80
C TYR A 35 1.89 -15.62 2.32
N ARG A 36 3.01 -15.28 2.94
CA ARG A 36 3.02 -15.09 4.39
C ARG A 36 2.13 -13.94 4.81
N LEU A 37 2.17 -12.84 4.04
CA LEU A 37 1.31 -11.72 4.34
C LEU A 37 -0.16 -12.11 4.21
N GLU A 38 -0.51 -12.91 3.20
CA GLU A 38 -1.87 -13.37 3.04
C GLU A 38 -2.33 -14.16 4.25
N GLN A 39 -1.46 -15.03 4.74
CA GLN A 39 -1.79 -15.82 5.92
C GLN A 39 -1.97 -14.95 7.15
N LEU A 40 -1.09 -13.99 7.34
CA LEU A 40 -1.13 -13.15 8.54
C LEU A 40 -2.25 -12.13 8.51
N SER A 41 -2.60 -11.65 7.33
CA SER A 41 -3.64 -10.62 7.20
C SER A 41 -5.03 -11.22 7.08
N GLY A 42 -5.13 -12.48 6.65
CA GLY A 42 -6.43 -13.10 6.42
C GLY A 42 -7.05 -12.74 5.09
N ILE A 43 -6.29 -12.11 4.20
CA ILE A 43 -6.79 -11.73 2.89
C ILE A 43 -6.52 -12.86 1.92
N GLN A 44 -7.55 -13.22 1.15
CA GLN A 44 -7.42 -14.31 0.19
C GLN A 44 -6.48 -13.94 -0.94
N HIS A 45 -5.86 -14.96 -1.51
CA HIS A 45 -4.85 -14.76 -2.54
C HIS A 45 -5.35 -13.95 -3.74
N GLY A 46 -6.54 -14.26 -4.23
CA GLY A 46 -7.10 -13.55 -5.37
C GLY A 46 -7.30 -12.07 -5.08
N HIS A 47 -7.75 -11.76 -3.88
CA HIS A 47 -7.96 -10.38 -3.48
C HIS A 47 -6.62 -9.65 -3.35
N MET A 48 -5.62 -10.31 -2.76
CA MET A 48 -4.30 -9.72 -2.61
C MET A 48 -3.67 -9.46 -3.98
N GLN A 49 -3.80 -10.42 -4.91
CA GLN A 49 -3.30 -10.21 -6.27
C GLN A 49 -3.96 -9.02 -6.93
N TRP A 50 -5.26 -8.88 -6.72
CA TRP A 50 -6.01 -7.77 -7.30
C TRP A 50 -5.50 -6.43 -6.75
N ILE A 51 -5.28 -6.36 -5.44
CA ILE A 51 -4.76 -5.14 -4.81
C ILE A 51 -3.37 -4.82 -5.34
N LEU A 52 -2.49 -5.82 -5.39
CA LEU A 52 -1.11 -5.61 -5.81
C LEU A 52 -0.99 -5.27 -7.29
N SER A 53 -1.96 -5.67 -8.10
CA SER A 53 -1.91 -5.39 -9.53
C SER A 53 -2.22 -3.92 -9.83
N GLY A 54 -2.76 -3.19 -8.87
CA GLY A 54 -3.17 -1.82 -9.09
C GLY A 54 -4.47 -1.71 -9.85
N LYS A 55 -5.12 -2.82 -10.17
CA LYS A 55 -6.37 -2.82 -10.93
C LYS A 55 -7.59 -2.59 -10.07
N SER A 56 -7.46 -2.78 -8.76
CA SER A 56 -8.56 -2.53 -7.85
C SER A 56 -8.92 -1.06 -7.91
N LYS A 57 -10.21 -0.76 -8.01
CA LYS A 57 -10.64 0.63 -8.06
C LYS A 57 -10.74 1.24 -6.67
N THR A 58 -11.03 0.43 -5.69
CA THR A 58 -11.15 0.92 -4.33
C THR A 58 -10.54 -0.09 -3.38
N VAL A 59 -9.90 0.44 -2.34
CA VAL A 59 -9.40 -0.38 -1.25
C VAL A 59 -10.04 0.18 0.00
N THR A 60 -10.78 -0.65 0.72
CA THR A 60 -11.46 -0.16 1.92
C THR A 60 -10.47 0.02 3.05
N LEU A 61 -10.83 0.90 3.97
CA LEU A 61 -10.00 1.13 5.14
C LEU A 61 -9.83 -0.16 5.94
N SER A 62 -10.88 -0.97 6.05
CA SER A 62 -10.75 -2.21 6.81
C SER A 62 -9.77 -3.16 6.16
N THR A 63 -9.72 -3.21 4.82
CA THR A 63 -8.73 -4.05 4.14
C THR A 63 -7.32 -3.55 4.45
N VAL A 64 -7.12 -2.24 4.43
CA VAL A 64 -5.81 -1.68 4.75
C VAL A 64 -5.42 -2.01 6.19
N MET A 65 -6.38 -1.96 7.10
CA MET A 65 -6.12 -2.32 8.50
C MET A 65 -5.71 -3.77 8.64
N MET A 66 -6.34 -4.65 7.86
CA MET A 66 -5.96 -6.07 7.88
C MET A 66 -4.55 -6.28 7.38
N ILE A 67 -4.19 -5.56 6.31
CA ILE A 67 -2.84 -5.65 5.76
C ILE A 67 -1.82 -5.14 6.77
N ALA A 68 -2.10 -3.99 7.37
CA ALA A 68 -1.19 -3.43 8.38
C ALA A 68 -1.00 -4.43 9.53
N ASN A 69 -2.09 -5.02 9.98
CA ASN A 69 -2.01 -5.99 11.05
C ASN A 69 -1.16 -7.20 10.64
N GLY A 70 -1.27 -7.62 9.38
CA GLY A 70 -0.45 -8.71 8.87
C GLY A 70 1.04 -8.39 8.92
N PHE A 71 1.39 -7.13 8.79
CA PHE A 71 2.78 -6.69 8.91
C PHE A 71 3.19 -6.42 10.36
N GLY A 72 2.27 -6.55 11.31
CA GLY A 72 2.58 -6.23 12.70
C GLY A 72 2.64 -4.74 12.96
N MET A 73 1.93 -3.96 12.18
CA MET A 73 1.92 -2.50 12.26
C MET A 73 0.51 -2.00 12.55
N THR A 74 0.42 -0.78 13.09
CA THR A 74 -0.87 -0.11 13.14
C THR A 74 -1.15 0.50 11.78
N ILE A 75 -2.41 0.85 11.54
CA ILE A 75 -2.73 1.49 10.27
C ILE A 75 -2.02 2.84 10.16
N LEU A 76 -1.80 3.52 11.26
CA LEU A 76 -1.09 4.79 11.22
C LEU A 76 0.35 4.59 10.76
N GLU A 77 1.00 3.54 11.23
CA GLU A 77 2.35 3.23 10.81
C GLU A 77 2.38 2.83 9.33
N PHE A 78 1.38 2.09 8.89
CA PHE A 78 1.31 1.69 7.51
C PHE A 78 1.19 2.91 6.59
N LEU A 79 0.38 3.88 6.98
CA LEU A 79 0.13 5.06 6.17
C LEU A 79 1.18 6.15 6.34
N ASP A 80 2.14 5.95 7.22
CA ASP A 80 3.19 6.94 7.48
C ASP A 80 4.27 6.83 6.41
N ASP A 81 3.96 7.34 5.23
CA ASP A 81 4.84 7.29 4.08
C ASP A 81 4.45 8.40 3.13
N GLU A 82 5.43 8.91 2.41
CA GLU A 82 5.18 10.01 1.46
C GLU A 82 4.17 9.63 0.39
N LEU A 83 4.04 8.36 0.10
CA LEU A 83 3.06 7.89 -0.88
C LEU A 83 1.66 8.37 -0.54
N PHE A 84 1.36 8.56 0.75
CA PHE A 84 0.01 8.89 1.17
C PHE A 84 -0.21 10.36 1.46
N LEU A 85 0.76 11.21 1.14
CA LEU A 85 0.53 12.65 1.23
C LEU A 85 -0.46 13.02 0.14
N TYR A 86 -1.45 13.82 0.51
CA TYR A 86 -2.52 14.17 -0.42
C TYR A 86 -1.98 14.75 -1.72
N GLU A 87 -0.93 15.55 -1.62
CA GLU A 87 -0.35 16.19 -2.79
C GLU A 87 0.30 15.20 -3.76
N ASN A 88 0.60 13.98 -3.29
CA ASN A 88 1.19 12.96 -4.14
C ASN A 88 0.15 11.97 -4.66
N LEU A 89 -1.11 12.16 -4.28
CA LEU A 89 -2.17 11.23 -4.66
C LEU A 89 -3.12 11.84 -5.65
N GLU A 90 -3.59 11.00 -6.55
CA GLU A 90 -4.67 11.35 -7.44
C GLU A 90 -5.94 10.80 -6.80
N VAL A 91 -6.73 11.69 -6.21
CA VAL A 91 -7.93 11.32 -5.48
C VAL A 91 -9.13 11.80 -6.25
N GLU A 92 -10.09 10.89 -6.48
CA GLU A 92 -11.30 11.22 -7.21
C GLU A 92 -12.43 11.57 -6.29
#